data_7f018e13c078372158d1b7d528e024d6
#
_entry.id   7f018e13c078372158d1b7d528e024d6
#
_cell.length_a   1.000
_cell.length_b   1.000
_cell.length_c   1.000
_cell.angle_alpha   90.00
_cell.angle_beta   90.00
_cell.angle_gamma   90.00
#
_symmetry.space_group_name_H-M   'P 1'
#
loop_
_entity.id
_entity.type
_entity.pdbx_description
1 polymer ?
#
loop_
_entity_poly.entity_id
_entity_poly.type
_entity_poly.pdbx_seq_one_letter_code
_entity_poly.pdbx_strand_id
1 'polypeptide(L)'
;MKDIWKRVSIFFLAMLIVSFGGCYNASKEKKEKTVAEQKENLVIWAYYETQAQRNGLNELVKNFNQSQNEYEVEWEYVPMTGFVKGLSSAYTENKLPDMAILDNPDTPSLIRLGMFEDITEQVKNWNLEEEYYQSILNTVKYEERYYGLPLNCNSTALFYNKQILEEADVTPPSDWQELQEAAEKLTTKDRSGFLMCGMEGEQGAFQILPWILSAGGTADEIDGLPWTETFEFFSELLKSGSMSANCINLTQTDVAREFNEGKTAMMQNGPWVLPMLKEAGTDYGIVSLPENGSPAAVLGGENITIIKGKNAEGSLVFLNYCMENEELLKFCKSASILPAKISAAKEMAAEDEDMKVFEEQMNYAVSRTSVPQWETIAQKLTDRMYSLVQEN
;
A
#
# COMPACT_ATOMS: atom_id res chain seq x y z
N MET A 1 26.26 61.39 -21.96
CA MET A 1 27.63 61.86 -22.19
C MET A 1 28.45 60.66 -22.55
N LYS A 2 28.69 60.54 -23.77
CA LYS A 2 30.01 60.47 -24.47
C LYS A 2 30.72 59.15 -24.14
N ASP A 3 30.71 58.21 -25.04
CA ASP A 3 31.63 58.11 -26.20
C ASP A 3 32.98 57.55 -25.74
N ILE A 4 33.64 56.62 -26.40
CA ILE A 4 34.05 56.56 -27.82
C ILE A 4 34.96 55.29 -27.92
N TRP A 5 34.73 54.37 -28.83
CA TRP A 5 35.46 54.03 -30.05
C TRP A 5 36.85 53.37 -29.96
N LYS A 6 36.92 52.21 -30.60
CA LYS A 6 37.65 51.83 -31.87
C LYS A 6 39.08 51.34 -31.64
N ARG A 7 39.67 50.38 -32.34
CA ARG A 7 39.68 49.76 -33.67
C ARG A 7 40.70 48.60 -33.62
N VAL A 8 40.44 47.48 -34.24
CA VAL A 8 40.91 46.93 -35.53
C VAL A 8 42.45 46.93 -35.73
N SER A 9 43.05 45.78 -35.99
CA SER A 9 43.83 45.49 -37.18
C SER A 9 44.25 44.04 -37.35
N ILE A 10 44.01 43.57 -38.52
CA ILE A 10 44.42 42.38 -39.25
C ILE A 10 45.92 42.45 -39.56
N PHE A 11 46.62 41.30 -39.53
CA PHE A 11 47.74 41.09 -40.48
C PHE A 11 47.86 39.60 -40.84
N PHE A 12 47.69 39.32 -42.09
CA PHE A 12 48.09 38.15 -42.86
C PHE A 12 49.61 38.08 -42.96
N LEU A 13 50.18 36.85 -42.91
CA LEU A 13 51.21 36.50 -43.91
C LEU A 13 51.37 34.99 -44.02
N ALA A 14 51.38 34.53 -45.23
CA ALA A 14 51.55 33.18 -45.70
C ALA A 14 53.00 32.84 -46.06
N MET A 15 53.25 31.58 -46.32
CA MET A 15 54.38 30.91 -47.05
C MET A 15 55.39 30.22 -46.12
N LEU A 16 55.91 29.01 -46.38
CA LEU A 16 56.06 28.17 -47.60
C LEU A 16 56.43 26.71 -47.19
N ILE A 17 56.16 25.83 -48.08
CA ILE A 17 56.35 24.39 -48.13
C ILE A 17 57.85 23.97 -48.04
N VAL A 18 58.17 22.89 -47.32
CA VAL A 18 59.16 21.91 -47.74
C VAL A 18 58.73 20.50 -47.32
N SER A 19 58.57 19.65 -48.31
CA SER A 19 58.30 18.22 -48.21
C SER A 19 59.57 17.45 -47.79
N PHE A 20 59.42 16.50 -46.88
CA PHE A 20 60.21 15.23 -46.88
C PHE A 20 59.34 14.11 -46.29
N GLY A 21 59.26 13.04 -47.08
CA GLY A 21 58.48 11.87 -46.77
C GLY A 21 59.07 11.04 -45.64
N GLY A 22 58.15 10.43 -44.89
CA GLY A 22 58.41 9.40 -43.94
C GLY A 22 57.10 8.68 -43.71
N CYS A 23 56.96 7.46 -44.27
CA CYS A 23 55.87 6.54 -43.96
C CYS A 23 55.82 6.23 -42.48
N TYR A 24 54.83 6.76 -41.81
CA TYR A 24 54.42 6.25 -40.47
C TYR A 24 52.99 5.80 -40.54
N ASN A 25 52.82 4.50 -40.47
CA ASN A 25 51.54 3.84 -40.36
C ASN A 25 50.91 4.26 -39.00
N ALA A 26 50.08 5.29 -39.01
CA ALA A 26 49.20 5.61 -37.91
C ALA A 26 47.91 4.79 -38.09
N SER A 27 47.85 3.66 -37.43
CA SER A 27 46.57 2.98 -37.18
C SER A 27 45.60 3.99 -36.55
N LYS A 28 44.59 4.37 -37.32
CA LYS A 28 43.41 5.05 -36.79
C LYS A 28 42.67 4.09 -35.87
N GLU A 29 42.98 4.15 -34.58
CA GLU A 29 42.00 3.72 -33.59
C GLU A 29 40.77 4.63 -33.73
N LYS A 30 39.76 4.11 -34.43
CA LYS A 30 38.39 4.57 -34.26
C LYS A 30 38.05 4.39 -32.76
N LYS A 31 38.13 5.41 -31.98
CA LYS A 31 37.34 5.48 -30.77
C LYS A 31 35.87 5.43 -31.21
N GLU A 32 35.30 4.26 -31.23
CA GLU A 32 33.87 4.11 -31.14
C GLU A 32 33.45 4.83 -29.85
N LYS A 33 32.86 6.00 -30.01
CA LYS A 33 32.01 6.54 -28.96
C LYS A 33 30.88 5.54 -28.84
N THR A 34 30.94 4.69 -27.85
CA THR A 34 29.78 3.97 -27.32
C THR A 34 28.77 5.09 -26.97
N VAL A 35 27.79 5.27 -27.82
CA VAL A 35 26.59 6.01 -27.44
C VAL A 35 26.04 5.16 -26.31
N ALA A 36 26.06 5.65 -25.08
CA ALA A 36 25.32 5.02 -24.00
C ALA A 36 23.89 4.92 -24.52
N GLU A 37 23.38 3.72 -24.74
CA GLU A 37 21.99 3.51 -25.08
C GLU A 37 21.16 4.17 -23.96
N GLN A 38 20.31 5.10 -24.36
CA GLN A 38 19.44 5.79 -23.41
C GLN A 38 18.42 4.77 -22.94
N LYS A 39 18.34 4.56 -21.63
CA LYS A 39 17.35 3.66 -21.03
C LYS A 39 15.93 4.07 -21.46
N GLU A 40 15.06 3.10 -21.63
CA GLU A 40 13.65 3.34 -21.87
C GLU A 40 12.95 3.70 -20.57
N ASN A 41 12.20 4.81 -20.57
CA ASN A 41 11.47 5.27 -19.38
C ASN A 41 10.17 4.50 -19.20
N LEU A 42 9.92 4.08 -17.95
CA LEU A 42 8.70 3.45 -17.49
C LEU A 42 8.14 4.27 -16.32
N VAL A 43 6.85 4.51 -16.32
CA VAL A 43 6.17 5.29 -15.27
C VAL A 43 5.22 4.40 -14.49
N ILE A 44 5.28 4.49 -13.14
CA ILE A 44 4.34 3.84 -12.23
C ILE A 44 3.48 4.91 -11.56
N TRP A 45 2.18 4.71 -11.47
CA TRP A 45 1.33 5.44 -10.54
C TRP A 45 1.11 4.63 -9.27
N ALA A 46 1.28 5.27 -8.09
CA ALA A 46 1.10 4.65 -6.79
C ALA A 46 0.49 5.63 -5.78
N TYR A 47 -0.30 5.10 -4.84
CA TYR A 47 -0.97 5.93 -3.83
C TYR A 47 -0.37 5.82 -2.42
N TYR A 48 0.80 5.24 -2.25
CA TYR A 48 1.40 5.07 -0.92
C TYR A 48 1.39 6.36 -0.10
N GLU A 49 0.63 6.36 1.01
CA GLU A 49 0.33 7.59 1.76
C GLU A 49 1.34 7.86 2.87
N THR A 50 1.95 6.82 3.45
CA THR A 50 2.94 7.01 4.51
C THR A 50 4.33 7.31 3.94
N GLN A 51 5.15 8.03 4.70
CA GLN A 51 6.53 8.30 4.28
C GLN A 51 7.36 7.01 4.18
N ALA A 52 7.11 6.03 5.05
CA ALA A 52 7.79 4.73 5.02
C ALA A 52 7.49 3.96 3.72
N GLN A 53 6.23 3.91 3.31
CA GLN A 53 5.84 3.28 2.04
C GLN A 53 6.49 3.96 0.83
N ARG A 54 6.49 5.30 0.80
CA ARG A 54 7.16 6.07 -0.26
C ARG A 54 8.66 5.85 -0.29
N ASN A 55 9.30 5.79 0.87
CA ASN A 55 10.73 5.50 0.97
C ASN A 55 11.03 4.09 0.46
N GLY A 56 10.22 3.09 0.82
CA GLY A 56 10.35 1.72 0.33
C GLY A 56 10.26 1.64 -1.18
N LEU A 57 9.25 2.29 -1.79
CA LEU A 57 9.11 2.31 -3.26
C LEU A 57 10.26 3.06 -3.94
N ASN A 58 10.71 4.19 -3.36
CA ASN A 58 11.88 4.90 -3.87
C ASN A 58 13.13 4.02 -3.88
N GLU A 59 13.35 3.24 -2.82
CA GLU A 59 14.49 2.33 -2.72
C GLU A 59 14.40 1.18 -3.72
N LEU A 60 13.24 0.55 -3.83
CA LEU A 60 12.96 -0.52 -4.82
C LEU A 60 13.24 -0.04 -6.25
N VAL A 61 12.67 1.09 -6.63
CA VAL A 61 12.87 1.70 -7.97
C VAL A 61 14.33 2.07 -8.20
N LYS A 62 14.99 2.68 -7.22
CA LYS A 62 16.42 3.02 -7.31
C LYS A 62 17.29 1.79 -7.50
N ASN A 63 17.04 0.72 -6.74
CA ASN A 63 17.81 -0.52 -6.82
C ASN A 63 17.62 -1.18 -8.19
N PHE A 64 16.39 -1.24 -8.69
CA PHE A 64 16.10 -1.71 -10.05
C PHE A 64 16.87 -0.90 -11.10
N ASN A 65 16.78 0.43 -11.05
CA ASN A 65 17.46 1.30 -12.01
C ASN A 65 18.98 1.14 -12.00
N GLN A 66 19.56 0.71 -10.89
CA GLN A 66 20.99 0.43 -10.76
C GLN A 66 21.38 -0.99 -11.17
N SER A 67 20.46 -1.95 -11.16
CA SER A 67 20.73 -3.37 -11.42
C SER A 67 20.88 -3.69 -12.92
N GLN A 68 20.37 -2.84 -13.81
CA GLN A 68 20.36 -3.04 -15.25
C GLN A 68 20.52 -1.71 -16.03
N ASN A 69 20.68 -1.75 -17.37
CA ASN A 69 20.95 -0.59 -18.22
C ASN A 69 19.92 -0.37 -19.35
N GLU A 70 18.83 -1.13 -19.37
CA GLU A 70 17.85 -1.12 -20.46
C GLU A 70 16.66 -0.19 -20.14
N TYR A 71 16.23 -0.15 -18.87
CA TYR A 71 15.04 0.57 -18.42
C TYR A 71 15.36 1.54 -17.29
N GLU A 72 14.62 2.66 -17.25
CA GLU A 72 14.61 3.61 -16.14
C GLU A 72 13.18 3.71 -15.64
N VAL A 73 12.92 3.30 -14.41
CA VAL A 73 11.60 3.38 -13.77
C VAL A 73 11.53 4.66 -12.95
N GLU A 74 10.43 5.39 -13.11
CA GLU A 74 10.02 6.52 -12.27
C GLU A 74 8.62 6.25 -11.73
N TRP A 75 8.27 6.82 -10.58
CA TRP A 75 6.91 6.72 -10.07
C TRP A 75 6.32 8.07 -9.68
N GLU A 76 5.01 8.20 -9.84
CA GLU A 76 4.23 9.38 -9.51
C GLU A 76 3.24 9.04 -8.40
N TYR A 77 3.17 9.91 -7.39
CA TYR A 77 2.18 9.80 -6.33
C TYR A 77 0.82 10.30 -6.83
N VAL A 78 -0.18 9.44 -6.74
CA VAL A 78 -1.58 9.77 -6.97
C VAL A 78 -2.35 9.45 -5.69
N PRO A 79 -3.09 10.40 -5.08
CA PRO A 79 -3.81 10.14 -3.84
C PRO A 79 -4.77 8.95 -3.93
N MET A 80 -4.87 8.14 -2.86
CA MET A 80 -5.80 7.00 -2.78
C MET A 80 -7.22 7.43 -3.10
N THR A 81 -7.67 8.53 -2.47
CA THR A 81 -8.96 9.14 -2.77
C THR A 81 -9.00 9.62 -4.22
N GLY A 82 -9.73 8.91 -5.06
CA GLY A 82 -9.87 9.22 -6.48
C GLY A 82 -8.83 8.57 -7.40
N PHE A 83 -8.02 7.61 -6.91
CA PHE A 83 -7.02 6.90 -7.71
C PHE A 83 -7.66 6.19 -8.93
N VAL A 84 -8.72 5.41 -8.72
CA VAL A 84 -9.46 4.72 -9.78
C VAL A 84 -10.08 5.72 -10.78
N LYS A 85 -10.62 6.83 -10.28
CA LYS A 85 -11.14 7.91 -11.14
C LYS A 85 -10.03 8.57 -11.96
N GLY A 86 -8.85 8.75 -11.35
CA GLY A 86 -7.64 9.26 -12.02
C GLY A 86 -7.22 8.37 -13.18
N LEU A 87 -7.12 7.05 -12.95
CA LEU A 87 -6.83 6.07 -13.99
C LEU A 87 -7.88 6.08 -15.11
N SER A 88 -9.15 6.12 -14.76
CA SER A 88 -10.26 6.16 -15.74
C SER A 88 -10.23 7.44 -16.60
N SER A 89 -9.89 8.59 -16.01
CA SER A 89 -9.73 9.84 -16.73
C SER A 89 -8.51 9.80 -17.65
N ALA A 90 -7.37 9.32 -17.15
CA ALA A 90 -6.14 9.17 -17.94
C ALA A 90 -6.30 8.19 -19.11
N TYR A 91 -7.14 7.15 -18.93
CA TYR A 91 -7.50 6.23 -20.01
C TYR A 91 -8.15 6.96 -21.17
N THR A 92 -9.14 7.81 -20.89
CA THR A 92 -9.83 8.60 -21.94
C THR A 92 -8.95 9.64 -22.61
N GLU A 93 -7.94 10.15 -21.88
CA GLU A 93 -6.97 11.14 -22.36
C GLU A 93 -5.73 10.53 -23.00
N ASN A 94 -5.59 9.21 -23.03
CA ASN A 94 -4.39 8.49 -23.48
C ASN A 94 -3.10 8.90 -22.72
N LYS A 95 -3.22 9.16 -21.40
CA LYS A 95 -2.15 9.59 -20.50
C LYS A 95 -1.86 8.59 -19.39
N LEU A 96 -2.26 7.34 -19.57
CA LEU A 96 -1.97 6.28 -18.59
C LEU A 96 -0.48 6.06 -18.40
N PRO A 97 -0.02 5.71 -17.19
CA PRO A 97 1.35 5.24 -16.92
C PRO A 97 1.61 3.88 -17.59
N ASP A 98 2.79 3.31 -17.42
CA ASP A 98 3.09 1.94 -17.86
C ASP A 98 2.58 0.91 -16.86
N MET A 99 2.65 1.22 -15.58
CA MET A 99 2.23 0.37 -14.48
C MET A 99 1.42 1.16 -13.45
N ALA A 100 0.60 0.44 -12.68
CA ALA A 100 -0.11 1.00 -11.53
C ALA A 100 0.03 0.08 -10.31
N ILE A 101 0.31 0.68 -9.14
CA ILE A 101 0.21 0.04 -7.84
C ILE A 101 -1.07 0.53 -7.19
N LEU A 102 -2.03 -0.37 -6.98
CA LEU A 102 -3.38 -0.04 -6.55
C LEU A 102 -3.90 -1.04 -5.52
N ASP A 103 -4.89 -0.61 -4.73
CA ASP A 103 -5.53 -1.46 -3.72
C ASP A 103 -6.16 -2.70 -4.38
N ASN A 104 -6.05 -3.81 -3.70
CA ASN A 104 -6.54 -5.09 -4.24
C ASN A 104 -8.06 -5.10 -4.53
N PRO A 105 -8.98 -4.47 -3.77
CA PRO A 105 -10.39 -4.43 -4.12
C PRO A 105 -10.73 -3.67 -5.41
N ASP A 106 -9.87 -2.74 -5.82
CA ASP A 106 -10.08 -1.95 -7.05
C ASP A 106 -9.71 -2.71 -8.32
N THR A 107 -8.78 -3.67 -8.19
CA THR A 107 -8.19 -4.39 -9.32
C THR A 107 -9.22 -5.10 -10.20
N PRO A 108 -10.21 -5.88 -9.69
CA PRO A 108 -11.15 -6.61 -10.53
C PRO A 108 -12.05 -5.70 -11.38
N SER A 109 -12.38 -4.52 -10.90
CA SER A 109 -13.21 -3.57 -11.67
C SER A 109 -12.48 -3.06 -12.91
N LEU A 110 -11.19 -2.75 -12.76
CA LEU A 110 -10.32 -2.25 -13.83
C LEU A 110 -9.91 -3.38 -14.79
N ILE A 111 -9.78 -4.62 -14.31
CA ILE A 111 -9.60 -5.80 -15.19
C ILE A 111 -10.81 -5.95 -16.13
N ARG A 112 -12.04 -5.87 -15.60
CA ARG A 112 -13.27 -5.96 -16.42
C ARG A 112 -13.40 -4.84 -17.45
N LEU A 113 -12.81 -3.68 -17.19
CA LEU A 113 -12.70 -2.59 -18.16
C LEU A 113 -11.62 -2.84 -19.23
N GLY A 114 -10.85 -3.92 -19.12
CA GLY A 114 -9.78 -4.27 -20.04
C GLY A 114 -8.55 -3.34 -19.96
N MET A 115 -8.31 -2.76 -18.77
CA MET A 115 -7.25 -1.78 -18.58
C MET A 115 -5.87 -2.40 -18.46
N PHE A 116 -5.77 -3.67 -18.06
CA PHE A 116 -4.50 -4.32 -17.76
C PHE A 116 -4.12 -5.40 -18.77
N GLU A 117 -2.82 -5.66 -18.90
CA GLU A 117 -2.29 -6.75 -19.70
C GLU A 117 -2.53 -8.10 -19.01
N ASP A 118 -2.80 -9.12 -19.82
CA ASP A 118 -2.85 -10.52 -19.38
C ASP A 118 -1.41 -11.05 -19.26
N ILE A 119 -1.01 -11.35 -18.02
CA ILE A 119 0.34 -11.87 -17.71
C ILE A 119 0.31 -13.33 -17.26
N THR A 120 -0.73 -14.07 -17.62
CA THR A 120 -0.95 -15.47 -17.18
C THR A 120 0.21 -16.38 -17.49
N GLU A 121 0.78 -16.27 -18.71
CA GLU A 121 1.93 -17.07 -19.12
C GLU A 121 3.18 -16.77 -18.28
N GLN A 122 3.39 -15.50 -17.90
CA GLN A 122 4.51 -15.10 -17.06
C GLN A 122 4.35 -15.65 -15.64
N VAL A 123 3.16 -15.51 -15.04
CA VAL A 123 2.87 -16.04 -13.70
C VAL A 123 3.14 -17.54 -13.62
N LYS A 124 2.71 -18.32 -14.66
CA LYS A 124 2.97 -19.75 -14.77
C LYS A 124 4.45 -20.07 -14.97
N ASN A 125 5.12 -19.34 -15.87
CA ASN A 125 6.54 -19.57 -16.16
C ASN A 125 7.44 -19.24 -14.96
N TRP A 126 7.04 -18.31 -14.13
CA TRP A 126 7.72 -17.94 -12.89
C TRP A 126 7.31 -18.84 -11.70
N ASN A 127 6.37 -19.78 -11.87
CA ASN A 127 5.84 -20.69 -10.86
C ASN A 127 5.29 -19.97 -9.62
N LEU A 128 4.67 -18.81 -9.81
CA LEU A 128 4.23 -17.97 -8.69
C LEU A 128 2.96 -18.47 -8.00
N GLU A 129 2.16 -19.34 -8.62
CA GLU A 129 0.87 -19.78 -8.08
C GLU A 129 0.97 -20.47 -6.71
N GLU A 130 2.09 -21.16 -6.45
CA GLU A 130 2.34 -21.86 -5.17
C GLU A 130 3.06 -20.98 -4.13
N GLU A 131 3.55 -19.81 -4.54
CA GLU A 131 4.33 -18.93 -3.67
C GLU A 131 3.46 -17.95 -2.88
N TYR A 132 2.19 -17.77 -3.27
CA TYR A 132 1.26 -16.83 -2.67
C TYR A 132 0.16 -17.51 -1.87
N TYR A 133 -0.36 -16.84 -0.86
CA TYR A 133 -1.67 -17.20 -0.31
C TYR A 133 -2.73 -17.07 -1.42
N GLN A 134 -3.60 -18.09 -1.56
CA GLN A 134 -4.57 -18.11 -2.66
C GLN A 134 -5.56 -16.93 -2.60
N SER A 135 -5.96 -16.51 -1.39
CA SER A 135 -6.81 -15.32 -1.20
C SER A 135 -6.17 -14.05 -1.76
N ILE A 136 -4.84 -13.94 -1.64
CA ILE A 136 -4.06 -12.78 -2.13
C ILE A 136 -3.91 -12.86 -3.65
N LEU A 137 -3.50 -14.02 -4.18
CA LEU A 137 -3.30 -14.19 -5.62
C LEU A 137 -4.61 -14.02 -6.41
N ASN A 138 -5.74 -14.40 -5.82
CA ASN A 138 -7.07 -14.22 -6.44
C ASN A 138 -7.44 -12.75 -6.62
N THR A 139 -6.77 -11.80 -5.96
CA THR A 139 -7.06 -10.36 -6.12
C THR A 139 -6.67 -9.81 -7.50
N VAL A 140 -5.77 -10.49 -8.20
CA VAL A 140 -5.32 -10.15 -9.56
C VAL A 140 -5.84 -11.13 -10.61
N LYS A 141 -6.70 -12.08 -10.21
CA LYS A 141 -7.21 -13.14 -11.08
C LYS A 141 -8.64 -12.84 -11.54
N TYR A 142 -8.90 -12.99 -12.84
CA TYR A 142 -10.23 -12.91 -13.42
C TYR A 142 -10.36 -13.92 -14.56
N GLU A 143 -11.43 -14.72 -14.58
CA GLU A 143 -11.68 -15.77 -15.58
C GLU A 143 -10.45 -16.68 -15.84
N GLU A 144 -9.83 -17.17 -14.75
CA GLU A 144 -8.63 -18.02 -14.77
C GLU A 144 -7.37 -17.36 -15.37
N ARG A 145 -7.34 -16.02 -15.51
CA ARG A 145 -6.21 -15.25 -16.02
C ARG A 145 -5.69 -14.26 -14.98
N TYR A 146 -4.40 -13.99 -15.04
CA TYR A 146 -3.72 -13.06 -14.13
C TYR A 146 -3.42 -11.74 -14.83
N TYR A 147 -3.72 -10.62 -14.17
CA TYR A 147 -3.58 -9.27 -14.70
C TYR A 147 -2.67 -8.38 -13.86
N GLY A 148 -1.91 -8.95 -12.98
CA GLY A 148 -0.97 -8.27 -12.11
C GLY A 148 -0.34 -9.25 -11.14
N LEU A 149 0.46 -8.72 -10.20
CA LEU A 149 1.05 -9.47 -9.09
C LEU A 149 0.79 -8.73 -7.79
N PRO A 150 0.43 -9.44 -6.71
CA PRO A 150 0.38 -8.83 -5.39
C PRO A 150 1.80 -8.50 -4.91
N LEU A 151 2.06 -7.25 -4.55
CA LEU A 151 3.33 -6.83 -3.95
C LEU A 151 3.36 -7.13 -2.46
N ASN A 152 2.29 -6.76 -1.79
CA ASN A 152 2.15 -6.91 -0.36
C ASN A 152 0.73 -7.28 0.02
N CYS A 153 0.57 -7.69 1.25
CA CYS A 153 -0.71 -7.89 1.88
C CYS A 153 -0.74 -7.24 3.26
N ASN A 154 -1.92 -7.03 3.77
CA ASN A 154 -2.11 -6.49 5.11
C ASN A 154 -3.49 -6.86 5.66
N SER A 155 -3.68 -6.57 6.93
CA SER A 155 -4.95 -6.66 7.66
C SER A 155 -4.92 -5.65 8.79
N THR A 156 -5.96 -5.60 9.60
CA THR A 156 -6.00 -4.78 10.82
C THR A 156 -5.94 -5.65 12.07
N ALA A 157 -5.40 -5.07 13.14
CA ALA A 157 -5.27 -5.69 14.45
C ALA A 157 -5.62 -4.67 15.55
N LEU A 158 -5.74 -5.12 16.79
CA LEU A 158 -5.90 -4.26 17.94
C LEU A 158 -4.52 -3.88 18.48
N PHE A 159 -4.22 -2.59 18.44
CA PHE A 159 -3.09 -1.97 19.12
C PHE A 159 -3.53 -1.47 20.47
N TYR A 160 -2.73 -1.68 21.49
CA TYR A 160 -3.01 -1.19 22.82
C TYR A 160 -1.78 -0.53 23.46
N ASN A 161 -1.99 0.52 24.23
CA ASN A 161 -0.92 1.17 24.99
C ASN A 161 -0.65 0.35 26.27
N LYS A 162 0.54 -0.25 26.35
CA LYS A 162 0.90 -1.17 27.45
C LYS A 162 0.83 -0.48 28.80
N GLN A 163 1.38 0.74 28.90
CA GLN A 163 1.39 1.50 30.15
C GLN A 163 -0.03 1.81 30.63
N ILE A 164 -0.92 2.26 29.72
CA ILE A 164 -2.30 2.61 30.10
C ILE A 164 -3.07 1.38 30.58
N LEU A 165 -2.91 0.22 29.90
CA LEU A 165 -3.57 -1.01 30.31
C LEU A 165 -3.02 -1.52 31.65
N GLU A 166 -1.69 -1.50 31.82
CA GLU A 166 -1.04 -1.94 33.07
C GLU A 166 -1.45 -1.10 34.29
N GLU A 167 -1.45 0.24 34.16
CA GLU A 167 -1.89 1.15 35.22
C GLU A 167 -3.35 0.95 35.63
N ALA A 168 -4.18 0.46 34.71
CA ALA A 168 -5.59 0.17 34.97
C ALA A 168 -5.86 -1.29 35.37
N ASP A 169 -4.85 -2.15 35.42
CA ASP A 169 -5.01 -3.61 35.61
C ASP A 169 -6.03 -4.19 34.60
N VAL A 170 -5.74 -3.97 33.29
CA VAL A 170 -6.52 -4.45 32.14
C VAL A 170 -5.61 -5.30 31.27
N THR A 171 -6.08 -6.48 30.90
CA THR A 171 -5.45 -7.34 29.89
C THR A 171 -5.97 -6.95 28.49
N PRO A 172 -5.17 -7.14 27.41
CA PRO A 172 -5.68 -6.96 26.07
C PRO A 172 -6.91 -7.84 25.81
N PRO A 173 -8.03 -7.27 25.34
CA PRO A 173 -9.28 -7.99 25.17
C PRO A 173 -9.20 -8.97 23.99
N SER A 174 -9.83 -10.14 24.14
CA SER A 174 -9.91 -11.22 23.16
C SER A 174 -11.28 -11.34 22.50
N ASP A 175 -12.33 -10.80 23.12
CA ASP A 175 -13.69 -10.78 22.59
C ASP A 175 -14.36 -9.40 22.74
N TRP A 176 -15.54 -9.24 22.14
CA TRP A 176 -16.27 -7.97 22.13
C TRP A 176 -16.68 -7.51 23.53
N GLN A 177 -17.07 -8.44 24.40
CA GLN A 177 -17.46 -8.10 25.77
C GLN A 177 -16.25 -7.59 26.56
N GLU A 178 -15.13 -8.27 26.47
CA GLU A 178 -13.86 -7.84 27.09
C GLU A 178 -13.41 -6.48 26.54
N LEU A 179 -13.56 -6.25 25.20
CA LEU A 179 -13.24 -4.95 24.61
C LEU A 179 -14.13 -3.84 25.16
N GLN A 180 -15.43 -4.08 25.27
CA GLN A 180 -16.36 -3.08 25.84
C GLN A 180 -16.00 -2.75 27.27
N GLU A 181 -15.82 -3.77 28.13
CA GLU A 181 -15.43 -3.59 29.55
C GLU A 181 -14.10 -2.87 29.69
N ALA A 182 -13.09 -3.26 28.88
CA ALA A 182 -11.80 -2.60 28.87
C ALA A 182 -11.90 -1.15 28.39
N ALA A 183 -12.61 -0.90 27.30
CA ALA A 183 -12.78 0.45 26.75
C ALA A 183 -13.50 1.37 27.73
N GLU A 184 -14.57 0.93 28.39
CA GLU A 184 -15.26 1.68 29.45
C GLU A 184 -14.32 2.01 30.62
N LYS A 185 -13.55 1.02 31.10
CA LYS A 185 -12.62 1.19 32.22
C LYS A 185 -11.47 2.14 31.90
N LEU A 186 -10.99 2.14 30.66
CA LEU A 186 -9.87 2.96 30.19
C LEU A 186 -10.28 4.37 29.75
N THR A 187 -11.59 4.63 29.59
CA THR A 187 -12.11 5.94 29.18
C THR A 187 -11.99 6.95 30.33
N THR A 188 -11.53 8.14 29.97
CA THR A 188 -11.44 9.28 30.86
C THR A 188 -12.06 10.51 30.18
N LYS A 189 -12.03 11.68 30.86
CA LYS A 189 -12.49 12.94 30.26
C LYS A 189 -11.72 13.29 28.96
N ASP A 190 -10.43 12.96 28.90
CA ASP A 190 -9.50 13.39 27.84
C ASP A 190 -9.01 12.23 26.98
N ARG A 191 -9.54 11.01 27.18
CA ARG A 191 -9.12 9.80 26.46
C ARG A 191 -10.29 8.86 26.25
N SER A 192 -10.48 8.36 25.03
CA SER A 192 -11.35 7.23 24.73
C SER A 192 -10.65 5.89 25.01
N GLY A 193 -11.42 4.86 25.36
CA GLY A 193 -10.87 3.52 25.56
C GLY A 193 -10.48 2.82 24.27
N PHE A 194 -11.25 3.06 23.19
CA PHE A 194 -11.04 2.47 21.88
C PHE A 194 -11.29 3.49 20.77
N LEU A 195 -10.59 3.35 19.65
CA LEU A 195 -10.78 4.16 18.46
C LEU A 195 -10.47 3.38 17.19
N MET A 196 -11.25 3.63 16.15
CA MET A 196 -11.03 3.11 14.79
C MET A 196 -11.36 4.19 13.76
N CYS A 197 -10.93 4.01 12.52
CA CYS A 197 -11.34 4.84 11.41
C CYS A 197 -12.73 4.42 10.93
N GLY A 198 -13.71 5.32 11.07
CA GLY A 198 -15.08 5.13 10.59
C GLY A 198 -15.45 6.10 9.47
N MET A 199 -14.47 6.75 8.84
CA MET A 199 -14.69 7.75 7.79
C MET A 199 -15.31 7.12 6.52
N GLU A 200 -15.95 7.93 5.72
CA GLU A 200 -16.55 7.53 4.45
C GLU A 200 -15.50 6.91 3.50
N GLY A 201 -15.91 5.86 2.80
CA GLY A 201 -15.13 5.18 1.77
C GLY A 201 -14.30 4.00 2.30
N GLU A 202 -13.28 3.63 1.53
CA GLU A 202 -12.54 2.38 1.71
C GLU A 202 -11.84 2.25 3.06
N GLN A 203 -11.26 3.33 3.59
CA GLN A 203 -10.56 3.28 4.88
C GLN A 203 -11.48 2.89 6.04
N GLY A 204 -12.70 3.42 6.08
CA GLY A 204 -13.70 3.05 7.10
C GLY A 204 -14.28 1.66 6.87
N ALA A 205 -14.66 1.33 5.64
CA ALA A 205 -15.21 0.03 5.30
C ALA A 205 -14.25 -1.12 5.63
N PHE A 206 -12.96 -0.94 5.37
CA PHE A 206 -11.91 -1.90 5.70
C PHE A 206 -11.80 -2.16 7.21
N GLN A 207 -12.09 -1.16 8.04
CA GLN A 207 -12.06 -1.31 9.49
C GLN A 207 -13.39 -1.82 10.09
N ILE A 208 -14.52 -1.60 9.42
CA ILE A 208 -15.83 -2.07 9.89
C ILE A 208 -16.04 -3.56 9.56
N LEU A 209 -15.65 -3.99 8.36
CA LEU A 209 -15.95 -5.33 7.86
C LEU A 209 -15.44 -6.49 8.75
N PRO A 210 -14.25 -6.45 9.38
CA PRO A 210 -13.81 -7.54 10.25
C PRO A 210 -14.76 -7.85 11.40
N TRP A 211 -15.45 -6.85 11.92
CA TRP A 211 -16.43 -7.01 13.01
C TRP A 211 -17.66 -7.76 12.55
N ILE A 212 -18.16 -7.47 11.35
CA ILE A 212 -19.28 -8.20 10.74
C ILE A 212 -18.91 -9.67 10.49
N LEU A 213 -17.69 -9.91 9.97
CA LEU A 213 -17.20 -11.26 9.73
C LEU A 213 -17.05 -12.05 11.05
N SER A 214 -16.58 -11.40 12.10
CA SER A 214 -16.41 -12.00 13.42
C SER A 214 -17.75 -12.41 14.06
N ALA A 215 -18.81 -11.66 13.78
CA ALA A 215 -20.19 -11.99 14.17
C ALA A 215 -20.85 -13.08 13.29
N GLY A 216 -20.07 -13.70 12.38
CA GLY A 216 -20.55 -14.76 11.48
C GLY A 216 -21.23 -14.27 10.20
N GLY A 217 -21.09 -12.98 9.87
CA GLY A 217 -21.58 -12.41 8.61
C GLY A 217 -20.65 -12.65 7.44
N THR A 218 -21.05 -12.14 6.28
CA THR A 218 -20.26 -12.14 5.05
C THR A 218 -20.14 -10.71 4.50
N ALA A 219 -19.21 -10.51 3.60
CA ALA A 219 -18.94 -9.16 3.06
C ALA A 219 -20.08 -8.65 2.13
N ASP A 220 -20.94 -9.53 1.63
CA ASP A 220 -22.04 -9.22 0.70
C ASP A 220 -23.43 -9.26 1.37
N GLU A 221 -23.53 -9.76 2.59
CA GLU A 221 -24.79 -9.82 3.33
C GLU A 221 -25.03 -8.52 4.12
N ILE A 222 -25.71 -7.58 3.48
CA ILE A 222 -26.12 -6.32 4.09
C ILE A 222 -27.47 -6.49 4.79
N ASP A 223 -27.63 -5.83 5.94
CA ASP A 223 -28.86 -5.85 6.75
C ASP A 223 -29.19 -7.21 7.42
N GLY A 224 -28.23 -8.14 7.47
CA GLY A 224 -28.32 -9.38 8.24
C GLY A 224 -28.16 -9.18 9.75
N LEU A 225 -28.35 -10.25 10.53
CA LEU A 225 -28.16 -10.21 11.97
C LEU A 225 -26.73 -9.81 12.38
N PRO A 226 -25.65 -10.37 11.79
CA PRO A 226 -24.28 -9.96 12.11
C PRO A 226 -23.99 -8.48 11.86
N TRP A 227 -24.58 -7.90 10.79
CA TRP A 227 -24.54 -6.48 10.53
C TRP A 227 -25.19 -5.65 11.66
N THR A 228 -26.41 -6.05 12.07
CA THR A 228 -27.13 -5.39 13.14
C THR A 228 -26.34 -5.44 14.45
N GLU A 229 -25.88 -6.62 14.84
CA GLU A 229 -25.10 -6.84 16.07
C GLU A 229 -23.81 -5.97 16.08
N THR A 230 -23.12 -5.87 14.95
CA THR A 230 -21.92 -5.04 14.84
C THR A 230 -22.22 -3.57 15.07
N PHE A 231 -23.26 -3.02 14.46
CA PHE A 231 -23.58 -1.61 14.65
C PHE A 231 -24.24 -1.32 15.99
N GLU A 232 -24.94 -2.29 16.61
CA GLU A 232 -25.37 -2.20 18.00
C GLU A 232 -24.19 -2.13 18.97
N PHE A 233 -23.17 -2.98 18.77
CA PHE A 233 -21.93 -2.94 19.54
C PHE A 233 -21.21 -1.56 19.43
N PHE A 234 -21.06 -1.03 18.22
CA PHE A 234 -20.49 0.31 18.03
C PHE A 234 -21.35 1.42 18.67
N SER A 235 -22.69 1.25 18.62
CA SER A 235 -23.61 2.20 19.29
C SER A 235 -23.38 2.23 20.80
N GLU A 236 -23.15 1.09 21.43
CA GLU A 236 -22.87 1.02 22.87
C GLU A 236 -21.55 1.70 23.23
N LEU A 237 -20.49 1.48 22.44
CA LEU A 237 -19.21 2.15 22.64
C LEU A 237 -19.29 3.68 22.44
N LEU A 238 -20.11 4.14 21.49
CA LEU A 238 -20.36 5.57 21.27
C LEU A 238 -21.16 6.18 22.41
N LYS A 239 -22.24 5.55 22.86
CA LYS A 239 -23.10 6.01 23.97
C LYS A 239 -22.40 6.14 25.30
N SER A 240 -21.52 5.16 25.59
CA SER A 240 -20.70 5.20 26.81
C SER A 240 -19.53 6.20 26.72
N GLY A 241 -19.26 6.76 25.54
CA GLY A 241 -18.10 7.60 25.27
C GLY A 241 -16.79 6.81 25.19
N SER A 242 -16.85 5.49 25.19
CA SER A 242 -15.68 4.61 25.10
C SER A 242 -15.04 4.64 23.71
N MET A 243 -15.83 4.96 22.68
CA MET A 243 -15.35 5.28 21.32
C MET A 243 -15.69 6.73 20.98
N SER A 244 -14.73 7.45 20.43
CA SER A 244 -14.93 8.85 20.02
C SER A 244 -15.85 8.95 18.80
N ALA A 245 -16.88 9.79 18.88
CA ALA A 245 -17.74 10.13 17.75
C ALA A 245 -16.96 10.80 16.59
N ASN A 246 -15.76 11.31 16.84
CA ASN A 246 -14.90 11.87 15.79
C ASN A 246 -14.31 10.80 14.85
N CYS A 247 -14.49 9.52 15.13
CA CYS A 247 -14.02 8.40 14.30
C CYS A 247 -14.39 8.54 12.81
N ILE A 248 -15.56 9.13 12.49
CA ILE A 248 -16.02 9.37 11.12
C ILE A 248 -15.26 10.47 10.36
N ASN A 249 -14.44 11.26 11.05
CA ASN A 249 -13.63 12.33 10.46
C ASN A 249 -12.12 12.03 10.46
N LEU A 250 -11.73 10.89 11.01
CA LEU A 250 -10.33 10.52 11.19
C LEU A 250 -9.92 9.47 10.14
N THR A 251 -8.81 9.74 9.47
CA THR A 251 -8.10 8.71 8.67
C THR A 251 -7.45 7.69 9.60
N GLN A 252 -7.06 6.54 9.06
CA GLN A 252 -6.28 5.54 9.82
C GLN A 252 -4.99 6.13 10.42
N THR A 253 -4.34 7.06 9.69
CA THR A 253 -3.17 7.79 10.19
C THR A 253 -3.51 8.75 11.32
N ASP A 254 -4.68 9.41 11.27
CA ASP A 254 -5.12 10.30 12.36
C ASP A 254 -5.45 9.51 13.62
N VAL A 255 -6.08 8.35 13.51
CA VAL A 255 -6.29 7.41 14.62
C VAL A 255 -4.96 7.04 15.30
N ALA A 256 -3.91 6.73 14.51
CA ALA A 256 -2.60 6.45 15.07
C ALA A 256 -1.95 7.66 15.77
N ARG A 257 -2.18 8.88 15.29
CA ARG A 257 -1.73 10.09 16.00
C ARG A 257 -2.44 10.26 17.34
N GLU A 258 -3.76 10.08 17.39
CA GLU A 258 -4.52 10.13 18.64
C GLU A 258 -4.04 9.07 19.64
N PHE A 259 -3.69 7.88 19.16
CA PHE A 259 -3.10 6.83 19.97
C PHE A 259 -1.73 7.23 20.53
N ASN A 260 -0.83 7.77 19.69
CA ASN A 260 0.48 8.26 20.12
C ASN A 260 0.38 9.41 21.16
N GLU A 261 -0.63 10.24 21.03
CA GLU A 261 -0.88 11.35 21.97
C GLU A 261 -1.58 10.89 23.26
N GLY A 262 -1.87 9.59 23.42
CA GLY A 262 -2.56 9.03 24.57
C GLY A 262 -4.04 9.41 24.65
N LYS A 263 -4.63 9.91 23.57
CA LYS A 263 -6.05 10.28 23.48
C LYS A 263 -6.97 9.08 23.29
N THR A 264 -6.42 7.93 22.94
CA THR A 264 -7.10 6.65 22.97
C THR A 264 -6.19 5.59 23.56
N ALA A 265 -6.76 4.66 24.35
CA ALA A 265 -5.99 3.60 24.99
C ALA A 265 -5.74 2.41 24.07
N MET A 266 -6.68 2.13 23.18
CA MET A 266 -6.64 1.05 22.19
C MET A 266 -7.07 1.60 20.83
N MET A 267 -6.52 1.05 19.75
CA MET A 267 -6.94 1.39 18.40
C MET A 267 -6.96 0.16 17.48
N GLN A 268 -7.86 0.16 16.52
CA GLN A 268 -7.74 -0.71 15.36
C GLN A 268 -6.90 -0.04 14.29
N ASN A 269 -5.85 -0.72 13.81
CA ASN A 269 -5.04 -0.21 12.72
C ASN A 269 -4.24 -1.36 12.06
N GLY A 270 -3.47 -1.05 11.03
CA GLY A 270 -2.61 -2.01 10.35
C GLY A 270 -1.12 -1.72 10.55
N PRO A 271 -0.23 -2.56 9.97
CA PRO A 271 1.21 -2.47 10.19
C PRO A 271 1.86 -1.18 9.64
N TRP A 272 1.21 -0.51 8.69
CA TRP A 272 1.68 0.75 8.09
C TRP A 272 1.87 1.90 9.09
N VAL A 273 1.28 1.81 10.30
CA VAL A 273 1.46 2.83 11.34
C VAL A 273 2.64 2.56 12.27
N LEU A 274 3.24 1.37 12.22
CA LEU A 274 4.36 0.98 13.08
C LEU A 274 5.54 1.96 13.06
N PRO A 275 5.97 2.51 11.89
CA PRO A 275 7.04 3.50 11.87
C PRO A 275 6.72 4.74 12.70
N MET A 276 5.49 5.21 12.65
CA MET A 276 5.02 6.36 13.43
C MET A 276 5.03 6.06 14.93
N LEU A 277 4.60 4.87 15.34
CA LEU A 277 4.59 4.46 16.75
C LEU A 277 6.02 4.30 17.29
N LYS A 278 6.91 3.68 16.50
CA LYS A 278 8.32 3.48 16.85
C LYS A 278 9.07 4.83 16.95
N GLU A 279 8.83 5.75 16.02
CA GLU A 279 9.41 7.10 16.03
C GLU A 279 8.95 7.91 17.24
N ALA A 280 7.68 7.81 17.62
CA ALA A 280 7.12 8.47 18.81
C ALA A 280 7.60 7.84 20.12
N GLY A 281 8.17 6.65 20.11
CA GLY A 281 8.57 5.89 21.29
C GLY A 281 7.37 5.39 22.12
N THR A 282 6.22 5.19 21.47
CA THR A 282 5.02 4.67 22.13
C THR A 282 5.24 3.23 22.57
N ASP A 283 4.97 2.89 23.80
CA ASP A 283 5.00 1.52 24.30
C ASP A 283 3.66 0.83 24.01
N TYR A 284 3.63 0.04 22.96
CA TYR A 284 2.43 -0.64 22.47
C TYR A 284 2.57 -2.15 22.44
N GLY A 285 1.44 -2.83 22.40
CA GLY A 285 1.33 -4.24 22.03
C GLY A 285 0.30 -4.39 20.92
N ILE A 286 0.35 -5.53 20.24
CA ILE A 286 -0.55 -5.87 19.14
C ILE A 286 -1.14 -7.26 19.40
N VAL A 287 -2.46 -7.37 19.27
CA VAL A 287 -3.19 -8.64 19.26
C VAL A 287 -4.20 -8.66 18.13
N SER A 288 -4.70 -9.83 17.77
CA SER A 288 -5.82 -9.95 16.83
C SER A 288 -7.00 -9.11 17.30
N LEU A 289 -7.86 -8.69 16.37
CA LEU A 289 -9.11 -8.03 16.75
C LEU A 289 -9.94 -8.95 17.65
N PRO A 290 -10.61 -8.41 18.68
CA PRO A 290 -11.51 -9.16 19.53
C PRO A 290 -12.62 -9.83 18.72
N GLU A 291 -12.89 -11.09 19.02
CA GLU A 291 -13.86 -11.89 18.26
C GLU A 291 -15.28 -11.87 18.87
N ASN A 292 -16.27 -12.13 18.01
CA ASN A 292 -17.63 -12.46 18.42
C ASN A 292 -18.07 -13.73 17.69
N GLY A 293 -17.58 -14.86 18.19
CA GLY A 293 -17.85 -16.20 17.66
C GLY A 293 -16.73 -16.81 16.83
N SER A 294 -15.99 -16.01 16.05
CA SER A 294 -14.83 -16.50 15.30
C SER A 294 -13.81 -15.40 15.03
N PRO A 295 -12.50 -15.75 14.96
CA PRO A 295 -11.49 -14.79 14.54
C PRO A 295 -11.75 -14.35 13.11
N ALA A 296 -11.59 -13.06 12.84
CA ALA A 296 -11.81 -12.51 11.53
C ALA A 296 -10.75 -11.47 11.15
N ALA A 297 -10.36 -11.49 9.90
CA ALA A 297 -9.50 -10.49 9.31
C ALA A 297 -9.96 -10.20 7.88
N VAL A 298 -9.79 -8.97 7.44
CA VAL A 298 -10.04 -8.58 6.05
C VAL A 298 -8.70 -8.41 5.37
N LEU A 299 -8.57 -9.03 4.21
CA LEU A 299 -7.39 -8.93 3.37
C LEU A 299 -7.32 -7.55 2.72
N GLY A 300 -6.25 -6.85 2.96
CA GLY A 300 -5.82 -5.67 2.24
C GLY A 300 -4.50 -5.91 1.52
N GLY A 301 -3.97 -4.86 0.91
CA GLY A 301 -2.68 -4.88 0.22
C GLY A 301 -2.77 -4.38 -1.21
N GLU A 302 -1.62 -4.21 -1.82
CA GLU A 302 -1.48 -3.58 -3.12
C GLU A 302 -1.01 -4.56 -4.19
N ASN A 303 -1.66 -4.45 -5.35
CA ASN A 303 -1.29 -5.15 -6.57
C ASN A 303 -0.50 -4.22 -7.48
N ILE A 304 0.53 -4.73 -8.15
CA ILE A 304 1.16 -4.08 -9.28
C ILE A 304 0.61 -4.67 -10.58
N THR A 305 0.16 -3.80 -11.48
CA THR A 305 -0.45 -4.17 -12.76
C THR A 305 0.26 -3.48 -13.91
N ILE A 306 0.24 -4.09 -15.09
CA ILE A 306 0.76 -3.50 -16.33
C ILE A 306 -0.41 -2.93 -17.11
N ILE A 307 -0.32 -1.68 -17.50
CA ILE A 307 -1.36 -1.01 -18.30
C ILE A 307 -1.31 -1.53 -19.75
N LYS A 308 -2.45 -1.95 -20.25
CA LYS A 308 -2.59 -2.52 -21.58
C LYS A 308 -2.19 -1.55 -22.69
N GLY A 309 -1.35 -2.04 -23.61
CA GLY A 309 -0.88 -1.25 -24.74
C GLY A 309 0.25 -0.27 -24.41
N LYS A 310 0.86 -0.39 -23.23
CA LYS A 310 2.07 0.33 -22.82
C LYS A 310 3.31 -0.55 -22.99
N ASN A 311 4.45 -0.18 -22.42
CA ASN A 311 5.68 -0.97 -22.50
C ASN A 311 5.56 -2.23 -21.61
N ALA A 312 4.94 -3.29 -22.14
CA ALA A 312 4.74 -4.54 -21.41
C ALA A 312 6.07 -5.27 -21.16
N GLU A 313 7.03 -5.21 -22.09
CA GLU A 313 8.32 -5.90 -21.97
C GLU A 313 9.13 -5.33 -20.79
N GLY A 314 9.36 -4.04 -20.77
CA GLY A 314 10.07 -3.38 -19.68
C GLY A 314 9.34 -3.49 -18.34
N SER A 315 8.00 -3.40 -18.36
CA SER A 315 7.18 -3.59 -17.15
C SER A 315 7.32 -5.00 -16.57
N LEU A 316 7.37 -6.05 -17.41
CA LEU A 316 7.59 -7.42 -16.96
C LEU A 316 8.98 -7.62 -16.36
N VAL A 317 10.01 -6.95 -16.87
CA VAL A 317 11.36 -6.98 -16.28
C VAL A 317 11.32 -6.38 -14.86
N PHE A 318 10.61 -5.26 -14.69
CA PHE A 318 10.44 -4.65 -13.36
C PHE A 318 9.61 -5.53 -12.42
N LEU A 319 8.49 -6.10 -12.89
CA LEU A 319 7.69 -7.02 -12.09
C LEU A 319 8.49 -8.23 -11.61
N ASN A 320 9.26 -8.84 -12.50
CA ASN A 320 10.11 -9.98 -12.13
C ASN A 320 11.13 -9.59 -11.05
N TYR A 321 11.75 -8.42 -11.16
CA TYR A 321 12.66 -7.90 -10.15
C TYR A 321 11.97 -7.69 -8.79
N CYS A 322 10.77 -7.11 -8.79
CA CYS A 322 9.99 -6.93 -7.57
C CYS A 322 9.65 -8.25 -6.86
N MET A 323 9.58 -9.37 -7.61
CA MET A 323 9.22 -10.69 -7.06
C MET A 323 10.44 -11.47 -6.56
N GLU A 324 11.66 -10.98 -6.72
CA GLU A 324 12.83 -11.56 -6.06
C GLU A 324 12.67 -11.43 -4.54
N ASN A 325 12.77 -12.54 -3.80
CA ASN A 325 12.48 -12.56 -2.37
C ASN A 325 13.26 -11.50 -1.58
N GLU A 326 14.52 -11.29 -1.92
CA GLU A 326 15.38 -10.31 -1.25
C GLU A 326 14.88 -8.87 -1.46
N GLU A 327 14.51 -8.51 -2.69
CA GLU A 327 14.05 -7.16 -3.03
C GLU A 327 12.62 -6.90 -2.50
N LEU A 328 11.74 -7.90 -2.60
CA LEU A 328 10.40 -7.84 -2.02
C LEU A 328 10.46 -7.65 -0.50
N LEU A 329 11.32 -8.41 0.18
CA LEU A 329 11.48 -8.33 1.63
C LEU A 329 12.06 -6.97 2.06
N LYS A 330 13.07 -6.46 1.35
CA LYS A 330 13.62 -5.11 1.60
C LYS A 330 12.55 -4.03 1.47
N PHE A 331 11.79 -4.09 0.38
CA PHE A 331 10.69 -3.16 0.13
C PHE A 331 9.67 -3.21 1.26
N CYS A 332 9.16 -4.39 1.60
CA CYS A 332 8.13 -4.55 2.62
C CYS A 332 8.61 -4.16 4.03
N LYS A 333 9.86 -4.47 4.38
CA LYS A 333 10.47 -4.02 5.65
C LYS A 333 10.56 -2.50 5.72
N SER A 334 11.03 -1.84 4.64
CA SER A 334 11.13 -0.39 4.57
C SER A 334 9.76 0.29 4.63
N ALA A 335 8.75 -0.31 4.01
CA ALA A 335 7.38 0.19 3.97
C ALA A 335 6.53 -0.17 5.21
N SER A 336 7.03 -1.05 6.09
CA SER A 336 6.27 -1.64 7.22
C SER A 336 4.95 -2.27 6.79
N ILE A 337 5.02 -3.13 5.78
CA ILE A 337 3.90 -3.90 5.24
C ILE A 337 4.33 -5.36 5.06
N LEU A 338 3.38 -6.30 5.09
CA LEU A 338 3.68 -7.72 4.96
C LEU A 338 3.88 -8.09 3.48
N PRO A 339 4.95 -8.84 3.11
CA PRO A 339 5.09 -9.36 1.76
C PRO A 339 3.91 -10.25 1.36
N ALA A 340 3.48 -10.19 0.09
CA ALA A 340 2.42 -11.07 -0.40
C ALA A 340 2.86 -12.52 -0.62
N LYS A 341 4.18 -12.78 -0.75
CA LYS A 341 4.73 -14.14 -0.88
C LYS A 341 4.86 -14.80 0.49
N ILE A 342 4.39 -16.04 0.61
CA ILE A 342 4.34 -16.83 1.86
C ILE A 342 5.72 -16.94 2.51
N SER A 343 6.76 -17.26 1.74
CA SER A 343 8.12 -17.42 2.28
C SER A 343 8.67 -16.13 2.86
N ALA A 344 8.51 -15.01 2.15
CA ALA A 344 8.97 -13.70 2.58
C ALA A 344 8.15 -13.17 3.79
N ALA A 345 6.84 -13.42 3.82
CA ALA A 345 5.98 -13.05 4.94
C ALA A 345 6.39 -13.77 6.23
N LYS A 346 6.64 -15.08 6.15
CA LYS A 346 7.11 -15.89 7.29
C LYS A 346 8.50 -15.47 7.76
N GLU A 347 9.41 -15.15 6.84
CA GLU A 347 10.72 -14.64 7.18
C GLU A 347 10.62 -13.31 7.94
N MET A 348 9.82 -12.37 7.43
CA MET A 348 9.59 -11.09 8.09
C MET A 348 8.98 -11.25 9.48
N ALA A 349 7.95 -12.10 9.64
CA ALA A 349 7.30 -12.37 10.92
C ALA A 349 8.21 -13.08 11.92
N ALA A 350 9.20 -13.86 11.45
CA ALA A 350 10.19 -14.49 12.32
C ALA A 350 11.23 -13.50 12.87
N GLU A 351 11.46 -12.38 12.15
CA GLU A 351 12.42 -11.34 12.54
C GLU A 351 11.78 -10.16 13.28
N ASP A 352 10.51 -9.88 13.03
CA ASP A 352 9.75 -8.76 13.63
C ASP A 352 8.46 -9.28 14.28
N GLU A 353 8.42 -9.30 15.62
CA GLU A 353 7.28 -9.76 16.42
C GLU A 353 6.01 -8.96 16.12
N ASP A 354 6.14 -7.67 15.76
CA ASP A 354 5.00 -6.81 15.39
C ASP A 354 4.28 -7.32 14.12
N MET A 355 4.99 -8.04 13.23
CA MET A 355 4.43 -8.59 11.99
C MET A 355 3.75 -9.94 12.15
N LYS A 356 3.99 -10.62 13.27
CA LYS A 356 3.54 -11.99 13.50
C LYS A 356 2.02 -12.13 13.47
N VAL A 357 1.32 -11.22 14.14
CA VAL A 357 -0.15 -11.21 14.15
C VAL A 357 -0.72 -11.08 12.73
N PHE A 358 -0.14 -10.21 11.92
CA PHE A 358 -0.59 -9.98 10.54
C PHE A 358 -0.31 -11.17 9.62
N GLU A 359 0.84 -11.85 9.79
CA GLU A 359 1.14 -13.07 9.05
C GLU A 359 0.18 -14.21 9.42
N GLU A 360 -0.07 -14.43 10.71
CA GLU A 360 -1.01 -15.43 11.19
C GLU A 360 -2.43 -15.20 10.65
N GLN A 361 -2.88 -13.96 10.56
CA GLN A 361 -4.18 -13.58 10.03
C GLN A 361 -4.35 -13.93 8.54
N MET A 362 -3.27 -14.00 7.76
CA MET A 362 -3.36 -14.38 6.34
C MET A 362 -3.91 -15.78 6.10
N ASN A 363 -3.88 -16.65 7.12
CA ASN A 363 -4.44 -18.01 7.03
C ASN A 363 -5.98 -18.02 6.98
N TYR A 364 -6.64 -16.94 7.45
CA TYR A 364 -8.10 -16.83 7.50
C TYR A 364 -8.66 -15.50 6.98
N ALA A 365 -7.79 -14.61 6.51
CA ALA A 365 -8.22 -13.32 5.98
C ALA A 365 -9.14 -13.46 4.75
N VAL A 366 -10.26 -12.74 4.78
CA VAL A 366 -11.27 -12.73 3.72
C VAL A 366 -11.00 -11.59 2.74
N SER A 367 -10.95 -11.91 1.45
CA SER A 367 -10.76 -10.92 0.39
C SER A 367 -12.07 -10.20 0.04
N ARG A 368 -12.00 -8.88 -0.09
CA ARG A 368 -13.09 -8.02 -0.59
C ARG A 368 -13.25 -8.11 -2.10
N THR A 369 -12.23 -8.54 -2.82
CA THR A 369 -12.19 -8.52 -4.29
C THR A 369 -13.17 -9.49 -4.95
N SER A 370 -13.57 -10.54 -4.24
CA SER A 370 -14.55 -11.52 -4.69
C SER A 370 -16.01 -11.04 -4.52
N VAL A 371 -16.22 -9.92 -3.85
CA VAL A 371 -17.54 -9.38 -3.53
C VAL A 371 -18.04 -8.51 -4.70
N PRO A 372 -19.12 -8.90 -5.37
CA PRO A 372 -19.73 -8.07 -6.39
C PRO A 372 -20.16 -6.72 -5.82
N GLN A 373 -19.87 -5.64 -6.55
CA GLN A 373 -20.27 -4.27 -6.15
C GLN A 373 -19.68 -3.82 -4.79
N TRP A 374 -18.46 -4.25 -4.47
CA TRP A 374 -17.80 -3.88 -3.21
C TRP A 374 -17.87 -2.38 -2.90
N GLU A 375 -17.64 -1.52 -3.90
CA GLU A 375 -17.73 -0.05 -3.73
C GLU A 375 -19.08 0.40 -3.14
N THR A 376 -20.18 -0.20 -3.59
CA THR A 376 -21.53 0.09 -3.06
C THR A 376 -21.69 -0.42 -1.64
N ILE A 377 -21.11 -1.57 -1.32
CA ILE A 377 -21.14 -2.14 0.04
C ILE A 377 -20.30 -1.29 0.99
N ALA A 378 -19.10 -0.91 0.58
CA ALA A 378 -18.21 -0.04 1.34
C ALA A 378 -18.89 1.29 1.69
N GLN A 379 -19.59 1.90 0.73
CA GLN A 379 -20.38 3.10 0.97
C GLN A 379 -21.47 2.88 2.01
N LYS A 380 -22.25 1.80 1.92
CA LYS A 380 -23.30 1.49 2.90
C LYS A 380 -22.78 1.25 4.29
N LEU A 381 -21.62 0.59 4.43
CA LEU A 381 -20.95 0.38 5.72
C LEU A 381 -20.66 1.71 6.39
N THR A 382 -20.05 2.63 5.66
CA THR A 382 -19.65 3.92 6.17
C THR A 382 -20.82 4.90 6.34
N ASP A 383 -21.83 4.85 5.48
CA ASP A 383 -23.08 5.60 5.67
C ASP A 383 -23.80 5.18 6.94
N ARG A 384 -23.83 3.87 7.26
CA ARG A 384 -24.42 3.39 8.51
C ARG A 384 -23.62 3.85 9.73
N MET A 385 -22.28 3.82 9.64
CA MET A 385 -21.42 4.34 10.70
C MET A 385 -21.64 5.85 10.94
N TYR A 386 -21.73 6.62 9.84
CA TYR A 386 -22.05 8.05 9.92
C TYR A 386 -23.39 8.29 10.60
N SER A 387 -24.44 7.58 10.16
CA SER A 387 -25.78 7.69 10.75
C SER A 387 -25.77 7.32 12.23
N LEU A 388 -25.05 6.27 12.60
CA LEU A 388 -24.92 5.83 13.99
C LEU A 388 -24.31 6.91 14.89
N VAL A 389 -23.29 7.62 14.40
CA VAL A 389 -22.68 8.75 15.14
C VAL A 389 -23.66 9.92 15.30
N GLN A 390 -24.54 10.15 14.32
CA GLN A 390 -25.54 11.22 14.43
C GLN A 390 -26.70 10.85 15.37
N GLU A 391 -27.00 9.58 15.56
CA GLU A 391 -28.05 9.04 16.44
C GLU A 391 -27.64 9.07 17.92
N ASN A 392 -26.34 9.09 18.24
CA ASN A 392 -25.76 9.01 19.57
C ASN A 392 -25.07 10.30 20.00
#